data_c620d3059dd358864a4e751562dd5547
#
_entry.id   c620d3059dd358864a4e751562dd5547
#
_cell.length_a   1.000
_cell.length_b   1.000
_cell.length_c   1.000
_cell.angle_alpha   90.00
_cell.angle_beta   90.00
_cell.angle_gamma   90.00
#
_symmetry.space_group_name_H-M   'P 1'
#
loop_
_entity.id
_entity.type
_entity.pdbx_description
1 polymer ?
#
loop_
_entity_poly.entity_id
_entity_poly.type
_entity_poly.pdbx_seq_one_letter_code
_entity_poly.pdbx_strand_id
1 'polypeptide(L)'
;MRRLQVDGSIEMLNRRRVEVPSPVEGEDRSLRAIFRPYRNCIVVLGFCLIVLSVLSCLPYAPQGPFDARDFTRVAGVRLELSPLEALFEPFASPILVLAGSPDFATACFYSVIWILFGAALWGMLAKFRVQNRKKPLATLIAGIRSVGIVISTLGLIGFLFVIARVPGWRLAVDNPDLIVADLHSHTTKSHDAIMSLKTNLGLHASCGYNLVGLTEHDVYFPHETEVAGDSSFDRLPPFISGVEVHTGPGAMVVGICRDSRFQFEQHGGDSPPDRTAIFSKRIHEECGGVVIALSMKRIKPGRVPELADAGVDGFEIANAGHPELRPELRQALLEVSRSRGVVLVGSTDWHGWTGLTRAWTVIRGPGSSTLSRQQRVDLAIQKIREHDTKNVIPVIAGFIGDPSPVRAIFSPFAEGLRYAQELSALRVISWWVWVWGIFGLWVLLERKGFRPEDILFLSVIGLTGLGLIIAGFSQIGEAAGTATPYPYHMGLITLAIGAVAAGCSVSGLLMRRKERAGLRSLDQTLHKEVG
;
A
#
# COMPACT_ATOMS: atom_id res chain seq x y z
N MET A 1 27.71 9.81 -60.18
CA MET A 1 26.86 8.62 -60.40
C MET A 1 27.30 7.54 -59.42
N ARG A 2 26.61 7.37 -58.30
CA ARG A 2 26.77 6.22 -57.38
C ARG A 2 25.38 5.57 -57.27
N ARG A 3 25.25 4.38 -57.84
CA ARG A 3 24.07 3.52 -57.64
C ARG A 3 24.10 3.01 -56.20
N LEU A 4 23.12 3.40 -55.43
CA LEU A 4 22.84 2.79 -54.11
C LEU A 4 22.15 1.43 -54.37
N GLN A 5 22.85 0.36 -54.05
CA GLN A 5 22.27 -0.98 -53.97
C GLN A 5 21.26 -1.03 -52.82
N VAL A 6 19.98 -1.15 -53.16
CA VAL A 6 18.86 -1.37 -52.20
C VAL A 6 18.45 -2.84 -52.34
N ASP A 7 19.32 -3.76 -51.95
CA ASP A 7 19.05 -5.21 -52.13
C ASP A 7 19.04 -6.03 -50.86
N GLY A 8 18.98 -5.38 -49.68
CA GLY A 8 19.00 -6.13 -48.41
C GLY A 8 17.71 -6.15 -47.59
N SER A 9 16.71 -5.32 -47.95
CA SER A 9 15.58 -5.05 -47.08
C SER A 9 14.31 -5.87 -47.38
N ILE A 10 14.21 -6.43 -48.55
CA ILE A 10 12.98 -7.14 -49.02
C ILE A 10 12.97 -8.60 -48.53
N GLU A 11 14.13 -9.23 -48.39
CA GLU A 11 14.21 -10.63 -47.98
C GLU A 11 13.86 -10.89 -46.50
N MET A 12 13.97 -9.87 -45.63
CA MET A 12 13.58 -9.98 -44.19
C MET A 12 12.07 -9.85 -43.97
N LEU A 13 11.34 -9.20 -44.87
CA LEU A 13 9.88 -9.06 -44.77
C LEU A 13 9.13 -10.34 -45.21
N ASN A 14 9.74 -11.16 -46.04
CA ASN A 14 9.11 -12.38 -46.55
C ASN A 14 9.14 -13.58 -45.58
N ARG A 15 9.91 -13.54 -44.50
CA ARG A 15 10.00 -14.64 -43.51
C ARG A 15 8.97 -14.62 -42.40
N ARG A 16 8.05 -13.66 -42.38
CA ARG A 16 6.92 -13.63 -41.45
C ARG A 16 5.57 -13.56 -42.17
N ARG A 17 5.41 -14.34 -43.22
CA ARG A 17 4.05 -14.72 -43.62
C ARG A 17 3.48 -15.55 -42.44
N VAL A 18 2.69 -14.94 -41.61
CA VAL A 18 1.66 -15.65 -40.87
C VAL A 18 0.69 -16.08 -41.95
N GLU A 19 0.78 -17.32 -42.38
CA GLU A 19 -0.27 -17.95 -43.16
C GLU A 19 -1.55 -17.82 -42.32
N VAL A 20 -2.40 -16.88 -42.68
CA VAL A 20 -3.78 -16.87 -42.20
C VAL A 20 -4.42 -18.03 -42.94
N PRO A 21 -4.73 -19.16 -42.29
CA PRO A 21 -5.39 -20.26 -42.97
C PRO A 21 -6.71 -19.74 -43.56
N SER A 22 -6.94 -19.96 -44.84
CA SER A 22 -8.26 -19.75 -45.42
C SER A 22 -9.29 -20.50 -44.58
N PRO A 23 -10.51 -19.96 -44.40
CA PRO A 23 -11.55 -20.67 -43.66
C PRO A 23 -11.86 -21.96 -44.41
N VAL A 24 -11.32 -23.07 -43.92
CA VAL A 24 -11.66 -24.40 -44.42
C VAL A 24 -13.09 -24.66 -43.97
N GLU A 25 -13.99 -24.79 -44.91
CA GLU A 25 -15.36 -25.24 -44.70
C GLU A 25 -15.31 -26.61 -43.98
N GLY A 26 -15.70 -26.64 -42.70
CA GLY A 26 -15.68 -27.86 -41.89
C GLY A 26 -14.82 -27.82 -40.65
N GLU A 27 -14.26 -26.64 -40.29
CA GLU A 27 -13.47 -26.55 -39.04
C GLU A 27 -14.28 -26.98 -37.82
N ASP A 28 -13.80 -28.03 -37.14
CA ASP A 28 -14.31 -28.48 -35.85
C ASP A 28 -14.27 -27.30 -34.85
N ARG A 29 -15.43 -26.63 -34.71
CA ARG A 29 -15.62 -25.51 -33.76
C ARG A 29 -15.69 -25.98 -32.32
N SER A 30 -15.25 -27.21 -32.03
CA SER A 30 -15.19 -27.71 -30.66
C SER A 30 -14.28 -26.84 -29.79
N LEU A 31 -14.67 -26.66 -28.54
CA LEU A 31 -13.84 -25.95 -27.56
C LEU A 31 -12.44 -26.56 -27.46
N ARG A 32 -12.30 -27.88 -27.74
CA ARG A 32 -11.02 -28.59 -27.73
C ARG A 32 -10.09 -28.07 -28.82
N ALA A 33 -10.58 -27.85 -30.05
CA ALA A 33 -9.77 -27.31 -31.13
C ALA A 33 -9.33 -25.88 -30.84
N ILE A 34 -10.20 -25.10 -30.17
CA ILE A 34 -9.92 -23.73 -29.73
C ILE A 34 -8.76 -23.65 -28.75
N PHE A 35 -8.75 -24.48 -27.72
CA PHE A 35 -7.78 -24.38 -26.62
C PHE A 35 -6.54 -25.25 -26.78
N ARG A 36 -6.48 -26.11 -27.82
CA ARG A 36 -5.31 -26.97 -28.08
C ARG A 36 -3.98 -26.21 -28.16
N PRO A 37 -3.86 -25.04 -28.84
CA PRO A 37 -2.62 -24.27 -28.90
C PRO A 37 -2.16 -23.77 -27.52
N TYR A 38 -3.10 -23.57 -26.60
CA TYR A 38 -2.86 -22.97 -25.28
C TYR A 38 -2.73 -24.03 -24.16
N ARG A 39 -2.72 -25.33 -24.50
CA ARG A 39 -2.73 -26.41 -23.48
C ARG A 39 -1.67 -26.24 -22.41
N ASN A 40 -0.45 -25.87 -22.79
CA ASN A 40 0.62 -25.70 -21.82
C ASN A 40 0.39 -24.48 -20.89
N CYS A 41 -0.13 -23.38 -21.42
CA CYS A 41 -0.51 -22.21 -20.62
C CYS A 41 -1.62 -22.56 -19.64
N ILE A 42 -2.65 -23.27 -20.08
CA ILE A 42 -3.77 -23.72 -19.25
C ILE A 42 -3.27 -24.60 -18.09
N VAL A 43 -2.37 -25.55 -18.38
CA VAL A 43 -1.80 -26.44 -17.36
C VAL A 43 -0.98 -25.64 -16.35
N VAL A 44 -0.13 -24.70 -16.80
CA VAL A 44 0.70 -23.90 -15.89
C VAL A 44 -0.15 -22.97 -15.03
N LEU A 45 -1.09 -22.23 -15.63
CA LEU A 45 -1.98 -21.32 -14.89
C LEU A 45 -2.86 -22.09 -13.90
N GLY A 46 -3.46 -23.21 -14.32
CA GLY A 46 -4.24 -24.07 -13.47
C GLY A 46 -3.42 -24.64 -12.30
N PHE A 47 -2.18 -25.09 -12.56
CA PHE A 47 -1.27 -25.55 -11.52
C PHE A 47 -0.95 -24.43 -10.51
N CYS A 48 -0.60 -23.22 -10.97
CA CYS A 48 -0.33 -22.09 -10.09
C CYS A 48 -1.54 -21.75 -9.20
N LEU A 49 -2.76 -21.73 -9.77
CA LEU A 49 -3.98 -21.47 -9.02
C LEU A 49 -4.30 -22.59 -8.00
N ILE A 50 -4.06 -23.84 -8.36
CA ILE A 50 -4.21 -24.98 -7.44
C ILE A 50 -3.21 -24.84 -6.29
N VAL A 51 -1.94 -24.55 -6.58
CA VAL A 51 -0.92 -24.34 -5.54
C VAL A 51 -1.34 -23.20 -4.61
N LEU A 52 -1.77 -22.07 -5.16
CA LEU A 52 -2.26 -20.95 -4.36
C LEU A 52 -3.45 -21.35 -3.47
N SER A 53 -4.41 -22.11 -4.02
CA SER A 53 -5.57 -22.60 -3.28
C SER A 53 -5.17 -23.58 -2.17
N VAL A 54 -4.21 -24.47 -2.43
CA VAL A 54 -3.69 -25.40 -1.41
C VAL A 54 -2.96 -24.65 -0.31
N LEU A 55 -2.10 -23.68 -0.67
CA LEU A 55 -1.39 -22.84 0.30
C LEU A 55 -2.36 -22.07 1.19
N SER A 56 -3.48 -21.56 0.64
CA SER A 56 -4.50 -20.86 1.42
C SER A 56 -5.25 -21.75 2.43
N CYS A 57 -5.20 -23.08 2.24
CA CYS A 57 -5.78 -24.04 3.18
C CYS A 57 -4.79 -24.50 4.26
N LEU A 58 -3.50 -24.17 4.14
CA LEU A 58 -2.52 -24.56 5.14
C LEU A 58 -2.68 -23.68 6.38
N PRO A 59 -2.66 -24.27 7.58
CA PRO A 59 -2.74 -23.51 8.80
C PRO A 59 -1.52 -22.57 8.89
N TYR A 60 -1.78 -21.30 8.85
CA TYR A 60 -0.79 -20.27 9.13
C TYR A 60 -0.92 -19.84 10.59
N ALA A 61 0.19 -19.35 11.17
CA ALA A 61 0.14 -18.69 12.46
C ALA A 61 -0.96 -17.60 12.39
N PRO A 62 -1.89 -17.56 13.34
CA PRO A 62 -3.10 -16.76 13.22
C PRO A 62 -2.74 -15.31 12.92
N GLN A 63 -3.38 -14.76 11.89
CA GLN A 63 -3.42 -13.31 11.69
C GLN A 63 -4.21 -12.73 12.84
N GLY A 64 -3.60 -11.87 13.63
CA GLY A 64 -4.23 -11.18 14.74
C GLY A 64 -5.75 -10.97 14.61
N PRO A 65 -6.30 -10.01 15.29
CA PRO A 65 -5.61 -8.93 16.00
C PRO A 65 -4.93 -9.42 17.29
N PHE A 66 -3.67 -9.03 17.43
CA PHE A 66 -2.86 -9.39 18.60
C PHE A 66 -2.59 -8.18 19.47
N ASP A 67 -2.54 -8.42 20.77
CA ASP A 67 -1.95 -7.47 21.71
C ASP A 67 -0.43 -7.37 21.44
N ALA A 68 0.07 -6.19 21.15
CA ALA A 68 1.48 -5.98 20.85
C ALA A 68 2.41 -6.28 22.04
N ARG A 69 1.85 -6.40 23.25
CA ARG A 69 2.61 -6.66 24.48
C ARG A 69 3.07 -8.11 24.60
N ASP A 70 2.22 -9.06 24.24
CA ASP A 70 2.43 -10.49 24.47
C ASP A 70 2.04 -11.40 23.31
N PHE A 71 1.53 -10.81 22.23
CA PHE A 71 1.04 -11.50 21.03
C PHE A 71 -0.15 -12.44 21.29
N THR A 72 -0.91 -12.21 22.35
CA THR A 72 -2.18 -12.88 22.57
C THR A 72 -3.29 -12.28 21.69
N ARG A 73 -4.29 -13.09 21.34
CA ARG A 73 -5.44 -12.59 20.57
C ARG A 73 -6.28 -11.64 21.42
N VAL A 74 -6.63 -10.50 20.84
CA VAL A 74 -7.52 -9.54 21.48
C VAL A 74 -8.97 -9.94 21.25
N ALA A 75 -9.70 -10.18 22.35
CA ALA A 75 -11.10 -10.56 22.29
C ALA A 75 -12.02 -9.36 21.94
N GLY A 76 -13.08 -9.63 21.19
CA GLY A 76 -14.10 -8.64 20.83
C GLY A 76 -13.75 -7.80 19.62
N VAL A 77 -12.66 -8.13 18.93
CA VAL A 77 -12.24 -7.51 17.66
C VAL A 77 -11.79 -8.58 16.66
N ARG A 78 -11.95 -8.33 15.38
CA ARG A 78 -11.46 -9.19 14.29
C ARG A 78 -10.95 -8.37 13.13
N LEU A 79 -10.05 -8.95 12.34
CA LEU A 79 -9.59 -8.34 11.10
C LEU A 79 -10.54 -8.70 9.95
N GLU A 80 -10.94 -7.69 9.21
CA GLU A 80 -11.75 -7.82 8.00
C GLU A 80 -11.04 -7.16 6.82
N LEU A 81 -11.30 -7.66 5.61
CA LEU A 81 -10.87 -7.03 4.36
C LEU A 81 -12.07 -6.38 3.69
N SER A 82 -11.83 -5.27 3.00
CA SER A 82 -12.86 -4.64 2.17
C SER A 82 -13.32 -5.60 1.07
N PRO A 83 -14.64 -5.76 0.82
CA PRO A 83 -15.14 -6.55 -0.30
C PRO A 83 -14.61 -6.08 -1.67
N LEU A 84 -14.36 -4.78 -1.82
CA LEU A 84 -13.78 -4.21 -3.03
C LEU A 84 -12.33 -4.66 -3.23
N GLU A 85 -11.55 -4.72 -2.17
CA GLU A 85 -10.19 -5.25 -2.19
C GLU A 85 -10.19 -6.74 -2.57
N ALA A 86 -11.09 -7.53 -1.99
CA ALA A 86 -11.24 -8.93 -2.35
C ALA A 86 -11.60 -9.12 -3.84
N LEU A 87 -12.39 -8.21 -4.43
CA LEU A 87 -12.73 -8.26 -5.86
C LEU A 87 -11.50 -8.01 -6.75
N PHE A 88 -10.64 -7.07 -6.37
CA PHE A 88 -9.42 -6.71 -7.12
C PHE A 88 -8.15 -7.35 -6.55
N GLU A 89 -8.29 -8.41 -5.80
CA GLU A 89 -7.24 -9.13 -5.09
C GLU A 89 -5.93 -9.32 -5.88
N PRO A 90 -5.93 -9.86 -7.12
CA PRO A 90 -4.70 -10.10 -7.86
C PRO A 90 -3.89 -8.84 -8.21
N PHE A 91 -4.53 -7.69 -8.18
CA PHE A 91 -3.91 -6.41 -8.54
C PHE A 91 -3.51 -5.61 -7.30
N ALA A 92 -4.34 -5.61 -6.26
CA ALA A 92 -4.14 -4.81 -5.07
C ALA A 92 -3.20 -5.48 -4.06
N SER A 93 -3.43 -6.74 -3.76
CA SER A 93 -2.82 -7.38 -2.60
C SER A 93 -1.34 -7.69 -2.73
N PRO A 94 -0.76 -8.07 -3.89
CA PRO A 94 0.68 -8.23 -3.99
C PRO A 94 1.44 -6.94 -3.62
N ILE A 95 0.85 -5.79 -3.94
CA ILE A 95 1.41 -4.48 -3.63
C ILE A 95 1.20 -4.14 -2.16
N LEU A 96 0.00 -4.39 -1.64
CA LEU A 96 -0.32 -4.17 -0.22
C LEU A 96 0.50 -5.08 0.70
N VAL A 97 0.81 -6.30 0.29
CA VAL A 97 1.71 -7.22 1.01
C VAL A 97 3.12 -6.66 1.10
N LEU A 98 3.65 -6.15 0.00
CA LEU A 98 4.95 -5.48 -0.02
C LEU A 98 4.92 -4.18 0.81
N ALA A 99 3.89 -3.35 0.64
CA ALA A 99 3.70 -2.12 1.42
C ALA A 99 3.52 -2.39 2.91
N GLY A 100 3.02 -3.56 3.25
CA GLY A 100 2.86 -4.02 4.62
C GLY A 100 4.03 -4.78 5.20
N SER A 101 5.13 -4.95 4.45
CA SER A 101 6.37 -5.51 5.00
C SER A 101 6.96 -4.52 6.02
N PRO A 102 7.53 -5.02 7.14
CA PRO A 102 8.20 -4.18 8.14
C PRO A 102 9.29 -3.28 7.56
N ASP A 103 9.87 -3.67 6.44
CA ASP A 103 10.81 -2.87 5.69
C ASP A 103 10.41 -2.89 4.20
N PHE A 104 9.47 -2.02 3.86
CA PHE A 104 8.95 -1.91 2.50
C PHE A 104 10.05 -1.65 1.45
N ALA A 105 10.98 -0.75 1.76
CA ALA A 105 12.06 -0.41 0.83
C ALA A 105 12.97 -1.62 0.59
N THR A 106 13.35 -2.32 1.64
CA THR A 106 14.16 -3.55 1.56
C THR A 106 13.41 -4.68 0.86
N ALA A 107 12.12 -4.87 1.14
CA ALA A 107 11.30 -5.88 0.46
C ALA A 107 11.17 -5.59 -1.04
N CYS A 108 10.95 -4.34 -1.42
CA CYS A 108 10.93 -3.92 -2.82
C CYS A 108 12.30 -4.13 -3.49
N PHE A 109 13.39 -3.74 -2.85
CA PHE A 109 14.75 -3.89 -3.36
C PHE A 109 15.10 -5.35 -3.65
N TYR A 110 14.89 -6.25 -2.69
CA TYR A 110 15.14 -7.68 -2.91
C TYR A 110 14.15 -8.31 -3.90
N SER A 111 12.91 -7.85 -3.98
CA SER A 111 11.97 -8.30 -5.02
C SER A 111 12.50 -7.98 -6.42
N VAL A 112 13.02 -6.78 -6.64
CA VAL A 112 13.66 -6.40 -7.92
C VAL A 112 14.87 -7.28 -8.20
N ILE A 113 15.75 -7.52 -7.21
CA ILE A 113 16.92 -8.39 -7.37
C ILE A 113 16.50 -9.81 -7.77
N TRP A 114 15.51 -10.39 -7.10
CA TRP A 114 15.03 -11.75 -7.42
C TRP A 114 14.35 -11.83 -8.79
N ILE A 115 13.62 -10.80 -9.22
CA ILE A 115 13.04 -10.73 -10.56
C ILE A 115 14.17 -10.68 -11.61
N LEU A 116 15.19 -9.85 -11.40
CA LEU A 116 16.35 -9.76 -12.30
C LEU A 116 17.12 -11.07 -12.36
N PHE A 117 17.35 -11.72 -11.21
CA PHE A 117 18.00 -13.02 -11.13
C PHE A 117 17.20 -14.11 -11.86
N GLY A 118 15.88 -14.18 -11.64
CA GLY A 118 14.98 -15.11 -12.34
C GLY A 118 14.96 -14.88 -13.84
N ALA A 119 14.96 -13.64 -14.30
CA ALA A 119 15.03 -13.29 -15.73
C ALA A 119 16.38 -13.69 -16.35
N ALA A 120 17.49 -13.48 -15.65
CA ALA A 120 18.81 -13.89 -16.09
C ALA A 120 18.91 -15.43 -16.17
N LEU A 121 18.43 -16.13 -15.16
CA LEU A 121 18.38 -17.61 -15.13
C LEU A 121 17.51 -18.15 -16.28
N TRP A 122 16.32 -17.57 -16.48
CA TRP A 122 15.45 -17.93 -17.61
C TRP A 122 16.14 -17.69 -18.96
N GLY A 123 16.82 -16.57 -19.12
CA GLY A 123 17.59 -16.25 -20.33
C GLY A 123 18.70 -17.27 -20.60
N MET A 124 19.41 -17.70 -19.54
CA MET A 124 20.41 -18.76 -19.64
C MET A 124 19.79 -20.12 -20.04
N LEU A 125 18.73 -20.54 -19.36
CA LEU A 125 18.03 -21.81 -19.67
C LEU A 125 17.42 -21.83 -21.07
N ALA A 126 16.84 -20.71 -21.51
CA ALA A 126 16.33 -20.56 -22.86
C ALA A 126 17.44 -20.69 -23.93
N LYS A 127 18.64 -20.17 -23.62
CA LYS A 127 19.83 -20.30 -24.49
C LYS A 127 20.28 -21.76 -24.61
N PHE A 128 20.28 -22.53 -23.53
CA PHE A 128 20.61 -23.97 -23.58
C PHE A 128 19.60 -24.78 -24.42
N ARG A 129 18.32 -24.40 -24.42
CA ARG A 129 17.28 -25.07 -25.23
C ARG A 129 17.30 -24.71 -26.72
N VAL A 130 17.91 -23.59 -27.09
CA VAL A 130 17.90 -23.07 -28.46
C VAL A 130 19.34 -22.92 -28.98
N GLN A 131 20.01 -24.05 -29.13
CA GLN A 131 21.40 -24.14 -29.65
C GLN A 131 21.61 -23.55 -31.07
N ASN A 132 20.55 -23.09 -31.77
CA ASN A 132 20.59 -22.65 -33.17
C ASN A 132 20.31 -21.14 -33.39
N ARG A 133 20.23 -20.28 -32.39
CA ARG A 133 19.99 -18.86 -32.63
C ARG A 133 21.28 -18.04 -32.68
N LYS A 134 21.59 -17.53 -33.90
CA LYS A 134 22.80 -16.76 -34.25
C LYS A 134 22.93 -15.34 -33.64
N LYS A 135 22.05 -14.92 -32.68
CA LYS A 135 22.08 -13.57 -32.09
C LYS A 135 21.81 -13.57 -30.58
N PRO A 136 22.76 -14.03 -29.75
CA PRO A 136 22.53 -14.13 -28.29
C PRO A 136 22.34 -12.75 -27.62
N LEU A 137 23.00 -11.71 -28.10
CA LEU A 137 22.89 -10.35 -27.56
C LEU A 137 21.48 -9.75 -27.78
N ALA A 138 20.90 -9.93 -28.97
CA ALA A 138 19.55 -9.43 -29.25
C ALA A 138 18.49 -10.10 -28.35
N THR A 139 18.67 -11.40 -28.05
CA THR A 139 17.78 -12.13 -27.14
C THR A 139 17.92 -11.63 -25.70
N LEU A 140 19.14 -11.35 -25.25
CA LEU A 140 19.41 -10.77 -23.93
C LEU A 140 18.80 -9.37 -23.80
N ILE A 141 19.02 -8.49 -24.79
CA ILE A 141 18.46 -7.13 -24.81
C ILE A 141 16.92 -7.17 -24.78
N ALA A 142 16.31 -8.06 -25.58
CA ALA A 142 14.85 -8.24 -25.57
C ALA A 142 14.34 -8.72 -24.20
N GLY A 143 15.07 -9.63 -23.54
CA GLY A 143 14.77 -10.08 -22.18
C GLY A 143 14.84 -8.95 -21.17
N ILE A 144 15.93 -8.19 -21.14
CA ILE A 144 16.12 -7.03 -20.25
C ILE A 144 15.01 -5.99 -20.48
N ARG A 145 14.70 -5.69 -21.74
CA ARG A 145 13.60 -4.75 -22.07
C ARG A 145 12.26 -5.24 -21.53
N SER A 146 11.93 -6.52 -21.71
CA SER A 146 10.67 -7.10 -21.20
C SER A 146 10.58 -7.04 -19.68
N VAL A 147 11.67 -7.35 -18.98
CA VAL A 147 11.75 -7.24 -17.51
C VAL A 147 11.59 -5.78 -17.07
N GLY A 148 12.29 -4.85 -17.73
CA GLY A 148 12.15 -3.41 -17.44
C GLY A 148 10.71 -2.92 -17.60
N ILE A 149 10.02 -3.36 -18.66
CA ILE A 149 8.61 -3.03 -18.89
C ILE A 149 7.73 -3.57 -17.76
N VAL A 150 7.91 -4.83 -17.36
CA VAL A 150 7.12 -5.44 -16.27
C VAL A 150 7.35 -4.69 -14.95
N ILE A 151 8.60 -4.42 -14.59
CA ILE A 151 8.93 -3.69 -13.35
C ILE A 151 8.32 -2.29 -13.37
N SER A 152 8.45 -1.56 -14.49
CA SER A 152 7.87 -0.22 -14.62
C SER A 152 6.35 -0.23 -14.50
N THR A 153 5.69 -1.23 -15.09
CA THR A 153 4.23 -1.38 -15.00
C THR A 153 3.79 -1.69 -13.59
N LEU A 154 4.45 -2.63 -12.91
CA LEU A 154 4.18 -2.95 -11.51
C LEU A 154 4.46 -1.76 -10.60
N GLY A 155 5.53 -1.01 -10.87
CA GLY A 155 5.83 0.23 -10.15
C GLY A 155 4.75 1.29 -10.33
N LEU A 156 4.24 1.47 -11.53
CA LEU A 156 3.16 2.41 -11.82
C LEU A 156 1.84 2.01 -11.14
N ILE A 157 1.48 0.72 -11.18
CA ILE A 157 0.32 0.19 -10.48
C ILE A 157 0.50 0.36 -8.96
N GLY A 158 1.69 0.03 -8.43
CA GLY A 158 2.02 0.21 -7.03
C GLY A 158 1.89 1.67 -6.59
N PHE A 159 2.40 2.59 -7.39
CA PHE A 159 2.27 4.02 -7.13
C PHE A 159 0.79 4.46 -7.10
N LEU A 160 -0.04 3.95 -8.03
CA LEU A 160 -1.48 4.22 -7.99
C LEU A 160 -2.12 3.75 -6.69
N PHE A 161 -1.81 2.53 -6.23
CA PHE A 161 -2.38 2.00 -4.98
C PHE A 161 -1.94 2.80 -3.75
N VAL A 162 -0.68 3.23 -3.71
CA VAL A 162 -0.14 4.09 -2.65
C VAL A 162 -0.91 5.41 -2.60
N ILE A 163 -1.13 6.03 -3.75
CA ILE A 163 -1.81 7.34 -3.86
C ILE A 163 -3.33 7.21 -3.73
N ALA A 164 -3.94 6.14 -4.24
CA ALA A 164 -5.37 5.90 -4.14
C ALA A 164 -5.82 5.57 -2.71
N ARG A 165 -4.88 5.33 -1.80
CA ARG A 165 -5.18 5.13 -0.37
C ARG A 165 -6.20 4.00 -0.15
N VAL A 166 -6.05 2.90 -0.87
CA VAL A 166 -6.96 1.75 -0.73
C VAL A 166 -6.80 1.20 0.69
N PRO A 167 -7.87 1.11 1.48
CA PRO A 167 -7.80 0.58 2.83
C PRO A 167 -7.33 -0.87 2.79
N GLY A 168 -6.35 -1.22 3.60
CA GLY A 168 -5.94 -2.60 3.81
C GLY A 168 -6.89 -3.32 4.77
N TRP A 169 -6.37 -3.72 5.94
CA TRP A 169 -7.19 -4.36 6.97
C TRP A 169 -8.08 -3.38 7.71
N ARG A 170 -9.30 -3.82 8.00
CA ARG A 170 -10.21 -3.15 8.92
C ARG A 170 -10.25 -3.92 10.23
N LEU A 171 -10.14 -3.22 11.36
CA LEU A 171 -10.45 -3.78 12.65
C LEU A 171 -11.96 -3.67 12.91
N ALA A 172 -12.67 -4.77 12.71
CA ALA A 172 -14.08 -4.85 13.02
C ALA A 172 -14.28 -5.12 14.52
N VAL A 173 -15.26 -4.48 15.11
CA VAL A 173 -15.57 -4.54 16.53
C VAL A 173 -16.83 -5.37 16.73
N ASP A 174 -16.71 -6.46 17.48
CA ASP A 174 -17.87 -7.30 17.85
C ASP A 174 -18.54 -6.77 19.14
N ASN A 175 -17.78 -6.07 19.97
CA ASN A 175 -18.28 -5.46 21.19
C ASN A 175 -18.37 -3.92 21.02
N PRO A 176 -19.56 -3.33 21.01
CA PRO A 176 -19.74 -1.89 20.82
C PRO A 176 -19.14 -1.03 21.94
N ASP A 177 -18.75 -1.62 23.07
CA ASP A 177 -18.09 -0.95 24.18
C ASP A 177 -16.57 -0.73 23.97
N LEU A 178 -16.07 -0.99 22.78
CA LEU A 178 -14.68 -0.75 22.42
C LEU A 178 -14.51 0.55 21.63
N ILE A 179 -13.58 1.38 22.06
CA ILE A 179 -13.06 2.48 21.27
C ILE A 179 -11.83 1.97 20.54
N VAL A 180 -11.83 2.10 19.22
CA VAL A 180 -10.67 1.83 18.36
C VAL A 180 -10.07 3.16 17.97
N ALA A 181 -8.95 3.48 18.56
CA ALA A 181 -8.30 4.77 18.40
C ALA A 181 -7.03 4.66 17.53
N ASP A 182 -6.82 5.66 16.72
CA ASP A 182 -5.50 6.11 16.30
C ASP A 182 -5.14 7.36 17.09
N LEU A 183 -4.00 7.38 17.72
CA LEU A 183 -3.58 8.50 18.56
C LEU A 183 -2.46 9.34 17.93
N HIS A 184 -2.10 9.03 16.68
CA HIS A 184 -1.02 9.69 15.95
C HIS A 184 -1.26 9.64 14.45
N SER A 185 -1.75 10.72 13.87
CA SER A 185 -1.91 10.89 12.43
C SER A 185 -1.85 12.37 12.04
N HIS A 186 -1.62 12.64 10.75
CA HIS A 186 -1.37 13.96 10.20
C HIS A 186 -2.35 14.34 9.10
N THR A 187 -2.52 15.63 8.89
CA THR A 187 -3.27 16.20 7.77
C THR A 187 -2.39 17.17 6.98
N THR A 188 -2.94 17.78 5.94
CA THR A 188 -2.25 18.83 5.16
C THR A 188 -1.84 20.06 5.99
N LYS A 189 -2.08 20.09 7.29
CA LYS A 189 -1.52 21.10 8.21
C LYS A 189 -0.07 20.76 8.58
N SER A 190 0.30 19.51 8.52
CA SER A 190 1.72 19.06 8.59
C SER A 190 2.41 19.28 7.25
N HIS A 191 3.71 19.57 7.29
CA HIS A 191 4.49 19.95 6.12
C HIS A 191 4.74 18.81 5.11
N ASP A 192 4.52 17.57 5.51
CA ASP A 192 4.81 16.34 4.75
C ASP A 192 3.59 15.39 4.60
N ALA A 193 2.41 15.81 5.07
CA ALA A 193 1.18 15.07 4.84
C ALA A 193 0.42 15.56 3.61
N ILE A 194 -0.30 14.65 2.93
CA ILE A 194 -0.91 14.91 1.62
C ILE A 194 -2.44 14.77 1.60
N MET A 195 -3.11 14.74 2.75
CA MET A 195 -4.56 14.57 2.80
C MET A 195 -5.25 15.56 3.71
N SER A 196 -6.46 15.96 3.30
CA SER A 196 -7.33 16.83 4.08
C SER A 196 -7.84 16.12 5.34
N LEU A 197 -8.29 16.89 6.32
CA LEU A 197 -8.95 16.40 7.52
C LEU A 197 -10.09 15.41 7.19
N LYS A 198 -10.96 15.78 6.26
CA LYS A 198 -12.11 14.95 5.88
C LYS A 198 -11.70 13.61 5.29
N THR A 199 -10.69 13.61 4.42
CA THR A 199 -10.13 12.39 3.83
C THR A 199 -9.46 11.52 4.88
N ASN A 200 -8.68 12.12 5.78
CA ASN A 200 -8.04 11.42 6.90
C ASN A 200 -9.09 10.67 7.73
N LEU A 201 -10.09 11.37 8.24
CA LEU A 201 -11.15 10.77 9.06
C LEU A 201 -11.96 9.70 8.31
N GLY A 202 -12.26 9.93 7.03
CA GLY A 202 -12.99 8.97 6.19
C GLY A 202 -12.23 7.65 6.00
N LEU A 203 -10.93 7.73 5.80
CA LEU A 203 -10.08 6.56 5.68
C LEU A 203 -9.92 5.82 7.01
N HIS A 204 -9.72 6.55 8.11
CA HIS A 204 -9.72 5.95 9.45
C HIS A 204 -11.01 5.18 9.73
N ALA A 205 -12.17 5.77 9.39
CA ALA A 205 -13.46 5.08 9.50
C ALA A 205 -13.50 3.78 8.70
N SER A 206 -12.99 3.80 7.47
CA SER A 206 -12.94 2.62 6.60
C SER A 206 -12.06 1.51 7.18
N CYS A 207 -11.04 1.88 7.95
CA CYS A 207 -10.12 0.98 8.62
C CYS A 207 -10.57 0.55 10.03
N GLY A 208 -11.76 0.99 10.46
CA GLY A 208 -12.39 0.59 11.71
C GLY A 208 -12.07 1.46 12.92
N TYR A 209 -11.37 2.57 12.72
CA TYR A 209 -11.17 3.53 13.81
C TYR A 209 -12.45 4.30 14.09
N ASN A 210 -12.74 4.50 15.37
CA ASN A 210 -13.86 5.29 15.84
C ASN A 210 -13.44 6.44 16.79
N LEU A 211 -12.13 6.70 16.86
CA LEU A 211 -11.51 7.88 17.46
C LEU A 211 -10.17 8.15 16.75
N VAL A 212 -9.85 9.42 16.44
CA VAL A 212 -8.62 9.79 15.72
C VAL A 212 -7.91 10.95 16.41
N GLY A 213 -6.64 10.79 16.76
CA GLY A 213 -5.73 11.84 17.17
C GLY A 213 -5.07 12.48 15.95
N LEU A 214 -5.24 13.77 15.82
CA LEU A 214 -4.66 14.59 14.74
C LEU A 214 -3.52 15.41 15.33
N THR A 215 -2.29 15.05 15.03
CA THR A 215 -1.10 15.49 15.76
C THR A 215 -0.09 16.12 14.81
N GLU A 216 -0.43 17.33 14.37
CA GLU A 216 0.37 18.05 13.38
C GLU A 216 1.79 18.35 13.89
N HIS A 217 2.76 18.39 12.99
CA HIS A 217 4.16 18.66 13.34
C HIS A 217 4.35 20.08 13.85
N ASP A 218 5.04 20.23 14.95
CA ASP A 218 5.58 21.46 15.53
C ASP A 218 4.55 22.54 15.91
N VAL A 219 3.32 22.45 15.42
CA VAL A 219 2.26 23.43 15.66
C VAL A 219 0.98 22.73 16.10
N TYR A 220 0.42 23.17 17.24
CA TYR A 220 -0.92 22.74 17.64
C TYR A 220 -1.95 23.40 16.76
N PHE A 221 -2.76 22.60 16.09
CA PHE A 221 -3.83 23.07 15.23
C PHE A 221 -5.19 22.60 15.77
N PRO A 222 -6.09 23.54 16.18
CA PRO A 222 -7.40 23.18 16.74
C PRO A 222 -8.38 22.83 15.60
N HIS A 223 -8.34 21.60 15.10
CA HIS A 223 -9.20 21.15 14.01
C HIS A 223 -10.69 21.23 14.31
N GLU A 224 -11.08 21.24 15.58
CA GLU A 224 -12.47 21.43 16.03
C GLU A 224 -13.05 22.76 15.53
N THR A 225 -12.22 23.78 15.41
CA THR A 225 -12.65 25.10 14.90
C THR A 225 -12.88 25.07 13.38
N GLU A 226 -12.14 24.21 12.66
CA GLU A 226 -12.28 24.08 11.20
C GLU A 226 -13.61 23.42 10.80
N VAL A 227 -14.12 22.52 11.63
CA VAL A 227 -15.34 21.74 11.34
C VAL A 227 -16.59 22.29 12.03
N ALA A 228 -16.46 23.36 12.78
CA ALA A 228 -17.59 23.95 13.52
C ALA A 228 -18.74 24.32 12.59
N GLY A 229 -19.88 23.64 12.76
CA GLY A 229 -21.07 23.86 11.92
C GLY A 229 -21.13 23.08 10.61
N ASP A 230 -20.13 22.28 10.27
CA ASP A 230 -20.18 21.41 9.09
C ASP A 230 -20.72 20.00 9.45
N SER A 231 -21.99 19.77 9.17
CA SER A 231 -22.66 18.48 9.41
C SER A 231 -22.08 17.30 8.61
N SER A 232 -21.25 17.56 7.61
CA SER A 232 -20.60 16.47 6.85
C SER A 232 -19.62 15.68 7.69
N PHE A 233 -19.16 16.22 8.82
CA PHE A 233 -18.30 15.56 9.79
C PHE A 233 -19.05 14.71 10.83
N ASP A 234 -20.37 14.83 10.94
CA ASP A 234 -21.16 14.09 11.94
C ASP A 234 -21.09 12.57 11.79
N ARG A 235 -20.90 12.09 10.56
CA ARG A 235 -20.79 10.66 10.22
C ARG A 235 -19.35 10.11 10.30
N LEU A 236 -18.38 11.00 10.46
CA LEU A 236 -16.97 10.62 10.57
C LEU A 236 -16.60 10.33 12.02
N PRO A 237 -15.52 9.62 12.32
CA PRO A 237 -15.05 9.41 13.68
C PRO A 237 -14.89 10.73 14.44
N PRO A 238 -15.20 10.77 15.75
CA PRO A 238 -14.70 11.85 16.60
C PRO A 238 -13.20 11.90 16.52
N PHE A 239 -12.65 13.08 16.63
CA PHE A 239 -11.23 13.30 16.63
C PHE A 239 -10.83 14.21 17.78
N ILE A 240 -9.54 14.28 18.04
CA ILE A 240 -8.95 15.10 19.06
C ILE A 240 -7.67 15.72 18.50
N SER A 241 -7.52 17.03 18.67
CA SER A 241 -6.34 17.76 18.20
C SER A 241 -5.16 17.54 19.12
N GLY A 242 -3.98 17.53 18.51
CA GLY A 242 -2.70 17.35 19.20
C GLY A 242 -1.56 17.98 18.42
N VAL A 243 -0.35 17.76 18.91
CA VAL A 243 0.88 18.22 18.27
C VAL A 243 1.98 17.19 18.45
N GLU A 244 2.73 16.91 17.39
CA GLU A 244 3.95 16.13 17.44
C GLU A 244 5.15 17.05 17.51
N VAL A 245 6.05 16.83 18.49
CA VAL A 245 7.19 17.71 18.74
C VAL A 245 8.46 16.95 19.10
N HIS A 246 9.58 17.53 18.72
CA HIS A 246 10.89 17.14 19.25
C HIS A 246 11.14 17.82 20.60
N THR A 247 11.14 17.06 21.68
CA THR A 247 11.37 17.60 23.04
C THR A 247 12.80 17.49 23.53
N GLY A 248 13.65 16.77 22.80
CA GLY A 248 15.07 16.61 23.15
C GLY A 248 15.80 15.64 22.23
N PRO A 249 17.08 15.38 22.45
CA PRO A 249 17.87 14.45 21.65
C PRO A 249 17.27 13.04 21.66
N GLY A 250 16.73 12.64 20.51
CA GLY A 250 16.08 11.32 20.36
C GLY A 250 14.73 11.17 21.08
N ALA A 251 14.11 12.26 21.51
CA ALA A 251 12.78 12.25 22.10
C ALA A 251 11.80 12.99 21.18
N MET A 252 10.88 12.24 20.58
CA MET A 252 9.69 12.76 19.90
C MET A 252 8.48 12.35 20.73
N VAL A 253 7.58 13.28 20.93
CA VAL A 253 6.36 13.05 21.69
C VAL A 253 5.16 13.67 20.98
N VAL A 254 4.02 13.04 21.16
CA VAL A 254 2.72 13.57 20.76
C VAL A 254 2.04 14.10 22.01
N GLY A 255 1.64 15.37 22.00
CA GLY A 255 0.76 15.95 22.99
C GLY A 255 -0.67 16.02 22.44
N ILE A 256 -1.58 15.29 23.02
CA ILE A 256 -3.01 15.30 22.66
C ILE A 256 -3.74 16.19 23.63
N CYS A 257 -4.46 17.19 23.10
CA CYS A 257 -5.09 18.22 23.90
C CYS A 257 -6.61 18.07 23.97
N ARG A 258 -7.17 18.26 25.16
CA ARG A 258 -8.63 18.29 25.36
C ARG A 258 -9.23 19.68 25.08
N ASP A 259 -8.48 20.73 25.36
CA ASP A 259 -8.92 22.11 25.16
C ASP A 259 -8.40 22.65 23.82
N SER A 260 -9.31 22.94 22.89
CA SER A 260 -8.99 23.51 21.57
C SER A 260 -8.38 24.92 21.63
N ARG A 261 -8.40 25.58 22.78
CA ARG A 261 -7.77 26.91 23.00
C ARG A 261 -6.28 26.82 23.31
N PHE A 262 -5.74 25.61 23.49
CA PHE A 262 -4.31 25.41 23.69
C PHE A 262 -3.54 25.97 22.49
N GLN A 263 -2.42 26.61 22.76
CA GLN A 263 -1.56 27.16 21.73
C GLN A 263 -0.13 26.65 21.95
N PHE A 264 0.42 26.07 20.92
CA PHE A 264 1.78 25.60 20.91
C PHE A 264 2.37 25.74 19.50
N GLU A 265 3.55 26.30 19.44
CA GLU A 265 4.35 26.39 18.22
C GLU A 265 5.81 26.18 18.60
N GLN A 266 6.46 25.22 17.96
CA GLN A 266 7.88 24.98 18.07
C GLN A 266 8.58 25.62 16.88
N HIS A 267 9.33 26.69 17.11
CA HIS A 267 10.15 27.25 16.05
C HIS A 267 11.37 26.35 15.82
N GLY A 268 11.55 25.90 14.58
CA GLY A 268 12.59 24.97 14.16
C GLY A 268 13.98 25.50 14.48
N GLY A 269 14.81 24.65 14.98
CA GLY A 269 16.23 24.87 15.30
C GLY A 269 16.83 23.57 15.82
N ASP A 270 18.15 23.51 15.94
CA ASP A 270 18.93 22.37 16.41
C ASP A 270 18.31 21.70 17.62
N SER A 271 18.50 20.39 17.73
CA SER A 271 17.96 19.53 18.82
C SER A 271 17.88 20.28 20.15
N PRO A 272 16.68 20.66 20.61
CA PRO A 272 16.55 21.45 21.83
C PRO A 272 17.08 20.65 23.03
N PRO A 273 17.53 21.31 24.13
CA PRO A 273 17.75 20.63 25.38
C PRO A 273 16.48 19.88 25.77
N ASP A 274 16.61 18.78 26.53
CA ASP A 274 15.46 17.96 26.93
C ASP A 274 14.41 18.82 27.65
N ARG A 275 13.29 19.00 27.01
CA ARG A 275 12.13 19.78 27.50
C ARG A 275 10.90 18.91 27.71
N THR A 276 11.06 17.58 27.68
CA THR A 276 9.93 16.65 27.77
C THR A 276 9.08 16.92 29.03
N ALA A 277 9.70 17.12 30.18
CA ALA A 277 8.97 17.40 31.41
C ALA A 277 8.18 18.72 31.36
N ILE A 278 8.75 19.76 30.74
CA ILE A 278 8.08 21.06 30.58
C ILE A 278 6.89 20.89 29.62
N PHE A 279 7.08 20.20 28.52
CA PHE A 279 6.01 19.93 27.55
C PHE A 279 4.88 19.09 28.17
N SER A 280 5.22 18.00 28.86
CA SER A 280 4.24 17.14 29.54
C SER A 280 3.43 17.93 30.57
N LYS A 281 4.09 18.76 31.36
CA LYS A 281 3.41 19.63 32.35
C LYS A 281 2.41 20.57 31.66
N ARG A 282 2.81 21.22 30.54
CA ARG A 282 1.91 22.10 29.79
C ARG A 282 0.70 21.35 29.26
N ILE A 283 0.89 20.18 28.64
CA ILE A 283 -0.22 19.35 28.13
C ILE A 283 -1.17 18.95 29.25
N HIS A 284 -0.65 18.59 30.41
CA HIS A 284 -1.47 18.16 31.54
C HIS A 284 -2.23 19.32 32.20
N GLU A 285 -1.57 20.46 32.44
CA GLU A 285 -2.14 21.56 33.21
C GLU A 285 -2.92 22.55 32.37
N GLU A 286 -2.43 22.88 31.15
CA GLU A 286 -3.04 23.90 30.30
C GLU A 286 -4.20 23.35 29.45
N CYS A 287 -4.13 22.10 29.00
CA CYS A 287 -5.18 21.55 28.15
C CYS A 287 -5.83 20.25 28.63
N GLY A 288 -5.41 19.74 29.79
CA GLY A 288 -6.00 18.52 30.38
C GLY A 288 -5.78 17.26 29.53
N GLY A 289 -4.75 17.27 28.72
CA GLY A 289 -4.43 16.25 27.73
C GLY A 289 -3.52 15.13 28.22
N VAL A 290 -2.93 14.40 27.29
CA VAL A 290 -1.99 13.29 27.50
C VAL A 290 -0.78 13.41 26.60
N VAL A 291 0.35 12.84 27.03
CA VAL A 291 1.60 12.82 26.28
C VAL A 291 2.00 11.39 25.97
N ILE A 292 2.25 11.10 24.68
CA ILE A 292 2.65 9.79 24.19
C ILE A 292 4.04 9.92 23.56
N ALA A 293 5.01 9.16 24.04
CA ALA A 293 6.34 9.11 23.43
C ALA A 293 6.37 8.13 22.26
N LEU A 294 6.95 8.56 21.15
CA LEU A 294 7.04 7.80 19.92
C LEU A 294 8.26 6.87 19.96
N SER A 295 8.04 5.58 19.74
CA SER A 295 9.09 4.55 19.80
C SER A 295 9.95 4.46 18.53
N MET A 296 10.09 5.54 17.79
CA MET A 296 10.88 5.57 16.56
C MET A 296 12.34 5.13 16.79
N LYS A 297 13.04 4.79 15.74
CA LYS A 297 14.46 4.33 15.67
C LYS A 297 15.44 5.14 16.54
N ARG A 298 15.04 6.30 17.05
CA ARG A 298 15.89 7.26 17.75
C ARG A 298 15.90 7.12 19.28
N ILE A 299 14.86 6.55 19.88
CA ILE A 299 14.83 6.36 21.34
C ILE A 299 15.81 5.24 21.73
N LYS A 300 16.71 5.55 22.65
CA LYS A 300 17.57 4.55 23.28
C LYS A 300 16.81 3.86 24.41
N PRO A 301 16.97 2.53 24.64
CA PRO A 301 16.27 1.83 25.72
C PRO A 301 16.42 2.49 27.11
N GLY A 302 17.60 3.02 27.42
CA GLY A 302 17.86 3.72 28.69
C GLY A 302 17.08 5.03 28.87
N ARG A 303 16.57 5.63 27.78
CA ARG A 303 15.76 6.86 27.85
C ARG A 303 14.29 6.60 28.24
N VAL A 304 13.79 5.37 28.07
CA VAL A 304 12.38 5.05 28.34
C VAL A 304 11.97 5.36 29.79
N PRO A 305 12.74 4.95 30.82
CA PRO A 305 12.44 5.33 32.19
C PRO A 305 12.46 6.84 32.45
N GLU A 306 13.42 7.56 31.84
CA GLU A 306 13.56 9.01 32.00
C GLU A 306 12.36 9.77 31.39
N LEU A 307 11.85 9.32 30.23
CA LEU A 307 10.66 9.89 29.62
C LEU A 307 9.41 9.65 30.47
N ALA A 308 9.27 8.48 31.07
CA ALA A 308 8.18 8.21 32.01
C ALA A 308 8.28 9.13 33.24
N ASP A 309 9.49 9.37 33.82
CA ASP A 309 9.71 10.31 34.91
C ASP A 309 9.44 11.77 34.51
N ALA A 310 9.59 12.09 33.20
CA ALA A 310 9.28 13.39 32.66
C ALA A 310 7.76 13.61 32.40
N GLY A 311 6.90 12.67 32.84
CA GLY A 311 5.45 12.80 32.75
C GLY A 311 4.84 12.34 31.43
N VAL A 312 5.49 11.43 30.72
CA VAL A 312 4.89 10.76 29.56
C VAL A 312 3.88 9.73 30.06
N ASP A 313 2.63 9.81 29.56
CA ASP A 313 1.52 8.93 29.96
C ASP A 313 1.51 7.60 29.21
N GLY A 314 2.06 7.60 27.99
CA GLY A 314 2.07 6.43 27.10
C GLY A 314 3.28 6.34 26.19
N PHE A 315 3.52 5.14 25.67
CA PHE A 315 4.53 4.88 24.65
C PHE A 315 3.93 4.15 23.46
N GLU A 316 4.30 4.52 22.26
CA GLU A 316 4.02 3.69 21.09
C GLU A 316 4.87 2.42 21.15
N ILE A 317 4.22 1.26 21.19
CA ILE A 317 4.88 -0.05 21.03
C ILE A 317 4.68 -0.60 19.60
N ALA A 318 3.73 -0.04 18.89
CA ALA A 318 3.46 -0.38 17.49
C ALA A 318 3.10 0.89 16.73
N ASN A 319 3.78 1.09 15.59
CA ASN A 319 3.53 2.20 14.68
C ASN A 319 3.44 1.64 13.25
N ALA A 320 2.35 1.93 12.53
CA ALA A 320 2.14 1.41 11.19
C ALA A 320 3.10 2.03 10.16
N GLY A 321 3.50 3.27 10.35
CA GLY A 321 4.49 3.96 9.52
C GLY A 321 5.92 3.50 9.80
N HIS A 322 6.20 3.06 11.03
CA HIS A 322 7.51 2.60 11.49
C HIS A 322 7.42 1.26 12.23
N PRO A 323 7.13 0.16 11.52
CA PRO A 323 6.83 -1.13 12.15
C PRO A 323 8.03 -1.82 12.80
N GLU A 324 9.24 -1.30 12.64
CA GLU A 324 10.45 -1.87 13.24
C GLU A 324 10.67 -1.36 14.66
N LEU A 325 10.50 -2.25 15.62
CA LEU A 325 10.85 -1.99 17.01
C LEU A 325 12.00 -2.93 17.42
N ARG A 326 13.15 -2.35 17.78
CA ARG A 326 14.31 -3.14 18.24
C ARG A 326 13.94 -3.94 19.49
N PRO A 327 14.37 -5.21 19.62
CA PRO A 327 14.02 -6.06 20.77
C PRO A 327 14.33 -5.42 22.12
N GLU A 328 15.48 -4.74 22.23
CA GLU A 328 15.92 -4.09 23.48
C GLU A 328 15.01 -2.91 23.85
N LEU A 329 14.57 -2.13 22.85
CA LEU A 329 13.63 -1.04 23.07
C LEU A 329 12.26 -1.58 23.46
N ARG A 330 11.77 -2.61 22.76
CA ARG A 330 10.52 -3.28 23.11
C ARG A 330 10.53 -3.80 24.54
N GLN A 331 11.63 -4.44 24.97
CA GLN A 331 11.78 -4.93 26.35
C GLN A 331 11.73 -3.77 27.36
N ALA A 332 12.43 -2.68 27.08
CA ALA A 332 12.42 -1.50 27.97
C ALA A 332 11.02 -0.88 28.10
N LEU A 333 10.26 -0.80 26.99
CA LEU A 333 8.87 -0.33 26.99
C LEU A 333 7.97 -1.23 27.84
N LEU A 334 8.07 -2.55 27.68
CA LEU A 334 7.30 -3.52 28.47
C LEU A 334 7.65 -3.47 29.95
N GLU A 335 8.92 -3.26 30.30
CA GLU A 335 9.39 -3.15 31.68
C GLU A 335 8.86 -1.88 32.33
N VAL A 336 8.96 -0.73 31.67
CA VAL A 336 8.43 0.54 32.20
C VAL A 336 6.91 0.48 32.32
N SER A 337 6.20 -0.09 31.36
CA SER A 337 4.76 -0.29 31.46
C SER A 337 4.37 -1.14 32.66
N ARG A 338 5.10 -2.22 32.96
CA ARG A 338 4.84 -3.08 34.14
C ARG A 338 5.19 -2.42 35.45
N SER A 339 6.33 -1.73 35.49
CA SER A 339 6.86 -1.17 36.78
C SER A 339 6.24 0.16 37.16
N ARG A 340 5.82 0.98 36.17
CA ARG A 340 5.29 2.34 36.37
C ARG A 340 3.85 2.52 35.96
N GLY A 341 3.24 1.49 35.36
CA GLY A 341 1.86 1.53 34.89
C GLY A 341 1.63 2.35 33.60
N VAL A 342 2.69 2.88 32.98
CA VAL A 342 2.55 3.70 31.76
C VAL A 342 1.91 2.88 30.64
N VAL A 343 0.90 3.43 29.94
CA VAL A 343 0.19 2.68 28.90
C VAL A 343 1.06 2.48 27.66
N LEU A 344 0.78 1.41 26.92
CA LEU A 344 1.35 1.17 25.60
C LEU A 344 0.24 1.32 24.57
N VAL A 345 0.55 1.99 23.44
CA VAL A 345 -0.41 2.30 22.39
C VAL A 345 0.08 1.82 21.03
N GLY A 346 -0.85 1.60 20.11
CA GLY A 346 -0.60 1.38 18.70
C GLY A 346 -1.16 2.54 17.91
N SER A 347 -0.39 3.08 16.97
CA SER A 347 -0.78 4.23 16.14
C SER A 347 -0.29 4.09 14.71
N THR A 348 -0.67 5.02 13.85
CA THR A 348 -0.39 4.92 12.42
C THR A 348 0.71 5.82 11.94
N ASP A 349 0.88 6.99 12.52
CA ASP A 349 1.78 8.03 12.02
C ASP A 349 1.51 8.34 10.55
N TRP A 350 0.24 8.50 10.22
CA TRP A 350 -0.19 8.49 8.84
C TRP A 350 -0.17 9.87 8.20
N HIS A 351 0.54 9.96 7.09
CA HIS A 351 0.73 11.18 6.30
C HIS A 351 -0.04 11.17 4.97
N GLY A 352 -0.91 10.18 4.76
CA GLY A 352 -1.70 10.06 3.52
C GLY A 352 -1.11 9.16 2.45
N TRP A 353 0.00 8.50 2.74
CA TRP A 353 0.60 7.49 1.89
C TRP A 353 0.10 6.11 2.29
N THR A 354 -0.13 5.25 1.32
CA THR A 354 -0.62 3.86 1.51
C THR A 354 -2.01 3.75 2.16
N GLY A 355 -2.60 2.59 2.06
CA GLY A 355 -3.73 2.19 2.88
C GLY A 355 -3.18 1.69 4.21
N LEU A 356 -3.43 2.42 5.24
CA LEU A 356 -3.19 2.13 6.62
C LEU A 356 -3.48 0.71 7.02
N THR A 357 -3.03 0.34 8.14
CA THR A 357 -3.74 -0.58 9.00
C THR A 357 -2.99 -1.82 9.40
N ARG A 358 -2.11 -1.60 10.37
CA ARG A 358 -1.52 -2.70 11.11
C ARG A 358 -1.42 -2.44 12.60
N ALA A 359 -1.76 -1.23 13.06
CA ALA A 359 -1.67 -0.85 14.46
C ALA A 359 -2.90 -0.05 14.88
N TRP A 360 -3.48 -0.39 16.00
CA TRP A 360 -4.62 0.28 16.62
C TRP A 360 -4.41 0.35 18.13
N THR A 361 -5.02 1.34 18.77
CA THR A 361 -5.23 1.34 20.20
C THR A 361 -6.67 0.98 20.51
N VAL A 362 -6.90 -0.12 21.20
CA VAL A 362 -8.24 -0.50 21.65
C VAL A 362 -8.40 -0.10 23.11
N ILE A 363 -9.41 0.72 23.39
CA ILE A 363 -9.72 1.20 24.73
C ILE A 363 -11.07 0.61 25.16
N ARG A 364 -11.08 -0.10 26.27
CA ARG A 364 -12.29 -0.69 26.86
C ARG A 364 -12.91 0.29 27.84
N GLY A 365 -14.20 0.55 27.68
CA GLY A 365 -14.96 1.37 28.61
C GLY A 365 -16.42 0.96 28.66
N PRO A 366 -17.02 0.81 29.84
CA PRO A 366 -18.42 0.41 29.97
C PRO A 366 -19.33 1.45 29.29
N GLY A 367 -20.25 0.97 28.44
CA GLY A 367 -21.24 1.82 27.78
C GLY A 367 -20.69 2.76 26.71
N SER A 368 -19.49 2.49 26.17
CA SER A 368 -18.86 3.39 25.18
C SER A 368 -19.71 3.56 23.90
N SER A 369 -20.55 2.59 23.57
CA SER A 369 -21.50 2.66 22.47
C SER A 369 -22.57 3.74 22.61
N THR A 370 -22.93 4.10 23.83
CA THR A 370 -23.95 5.11 24.15
C THR A 370 -23.34 6.50 24.38
N LEU A 371 -22.01 6.60 24.45
CA LEU A 371 -21.32 7.85 24.67
C LEU A 371 -21.41 8.77 23.45
N SER A 372 -21.61 10.06 23.73
CA SER A 372 -21.46 11.11 22.71
C SER A 372 -20.02 11.14 22.17
N ARG A 373 -19.81 11.83 21.06
CA ARG A 373 -18.49 12.03 20.45
C ARG A 373 -17.48 12.57 21.46
N GLN A 374 -17.84 13.62 22.20
CA GLN A 374 -16.98 14.22 23.21
C GLN A 374 -16.71 13.30 24.39
N GLN A 375 -17.71 12.57 24.88
CA GLN A 375 -17.54 11.63 25.98
C GLN A 375 -16.60 10.47 25.62
N ARG A 376 -16.54 10.04 24.33
CA ARG A 376 -15.57 9.04 23.88
C ARG A 376 -14.14 9.58 23.94
N VAL A 377 -13.94 10.83 23.52
CA VAL A 377 -12.66 11.54 23.64
C VAL A 377 -12.24 11.61 25.10
N ASP A 378 -13.15 12.08 25.96
CA ASP A 378 -12.87 12.24 27.40
C ASP A 378 -12.51 10.91 28.06
N LEU A 379 -13.23 9.84 27.73
CA LEU A 379 -12.94 8.49 28.23
C LEU A 379 -11.56 8.00 27.80
N ALA A 380 -11.21 8.22 26.53
CA ALA A 380 -9.90 7.80 26.02
C ALA A 380 -8.75 8.53 26.74
N ILE A 381 -8.83 9.86 26.87
CA ILE A 381 -7.86 10.66 27.60
C ILE A 381 -7.78 10.20 29.06
N GLN A 382 -8.93 10.03 29.73
CA GLN A 382 -8.99 9.58 31.10
C GLN A 382 -8.27 8.25 31.30
N LYS A 383 -8.56 7.24 30.45
CA LYS A 383 -7.94 5.92 30.55
C LYS A 383 -6.42 5.94 30.36
N ILE A 384 -5.92 6.81 29.49
CA ILE A 384 -4.48 6.98 29.27
C ILE A 384 -3.86 7.68 30.49
N ARG A 385 -4.45 8.77 30.98
CA ARG A 385 -3.96 9.50 32.18
C ARG A 385 -3.99 8.69 33.47
N GLU A 386 -5.00 7.84 33.65
CA GLU A 386 -5.10 6.92 34.76
C GLU A 386 -4.14 5.74 34.66
N HIS A 387 -3.36 5.68 33.58
CA HIS A 387 -2.44 4.58 33.32
C HIS A 387 -3.15 3.20 33.33
N ASP A 388 -4.37 3.15 32.76
CA ASP A 388 -5.19 1.93 32.76
C ASP A 388 -4.68 0.90 31.73
N THR A 389 -3.52 0.32 32.02
CA THR A 389 -2.85 -0.67 31.15
C THR A 389 -3.68 -1.92 30.86
N LYS A 390 -4.73 -2.19 31.63
CA LYS A 390 -5.65 -3.33 31.43
C LYS A 390 -6.65 -3.03 30.32
N ASN A 391 -7.10 -1.77 30.22
CA ASN A 391 -8.15 -1.36 29.32
C ASN A 391 -7.62 -0.58 28.09
N VAL A 392 -6.36 -0.15 28.10
CA VAL A 392 -5.67 0.43 26.93
C VAL A 392 -4.78 -0.65 26.34
N ILE A 393 -5.13 -1.15 25.14
CA ILE A 393 -4.53 -2.33 24.52
C ILE A 393 -3.95 -1.92 23.16
N PRO A 394 -2.63 -1.99 22.96
CA PRO A 394 -2.03 -1.82 21.64
C PRO A 394 -2.29 -3.06 20.79
N VAL A 395 -2.96 -2.90 19.66
CA VAL A 395 -3.37 -4.00 18.78
C VAL A 395 -2.60 -3.94 17.46
N ILE A 396 -2.11 -5.08 17.01
CA ILE A 396 -1.41 -5.21 15.74
C ILE A 396 -2.00 -6.31 14.86
N ALA A 397 -1.90 -6.10 13.54
CA ALA A 397 -2.12 -7.13 12.54
C ALA A 397 -0.78 -7.70 12.07
N GLY A 398 -0.54 -8.97 12.36
CA GLY A 398 0.69 -9.66 11.97
C GLY A 398 1.82 -9.56 13.00
N PHE A 399 2.96 -10.15 12.69
CA PHE A 399 4.14 -10.14 13.56
C PHE A 399 5.03 -8.93 13.27
N ILE A 400 5.49 -8.26 14.32
CA ILE A 400 6.65 -7.37 14.28
C ILE A 400 7.88 -8.28 14.23
N GLY A 401 8.49 -8.41 13.06
CA GLY A 401 9.63 -9.34 12.87
C GLY A 401 10.97 -8.68 13.16
N ASP A 402 11.92 -9.48 13.64
CA ASP A 402 13.33 -9.09 13.74
C ASP A 402 13.93 -9.01 12.31
N PRO A 403 14.53 -7.90 11.89
CA PRO A 403 15.13 -7.73 10.57
C PRO A 403 16.51 -8.40 10.47
N SER A 404 16.57 -9.74 10.54
CA SER A 404 17.84 -10.40 10.22
C SER A 404 18.19 -10.22 8.74
N PRO A 405 19.47 -9.98 8.37
CA PRO A 405 19.88 -9.78 6.98
C PRO A 405 19.47 -10.95 6.06
N VAL A 406 19.52 -12.16 6.55
CA VAL A 406 19.10 -13.36 5.80
C VAL A 406 17.61 -13.35 5.54
N ARG A 407 16.81 -12.98 6.55
CA ARG A 407 15.36 -12.86 6.41
C ARG A 407 14.99 -11.73 5.41
N ALA A 408 15.73 -10.63 5.42
CA ALA A 408 15.54 -9.54 4.47
C ALA A 408 15.73 -10.00 3.01
N ILE A 409 16.78 -10.76 2.71
CA ILE A 409 17.06 -11.29 1.35
C ILE A 409 15.91 -12.19 0.86
N PHE A 410 15.35 -13.02 1.72
CA PHE A 410 14.28 -13.95 1.39
C PHE A 410 12.87 -13.41 1.71
N SER A 411 12.78 -12.15 2.17
CA SER A 411 11.50 -11.52 2.52
C SER A 411 10.44 -11.60 1.41
N PRO A 412 10.74 -11.42 0.11
CA PRO A 412 9.72 -11.53 -0.93
C PRO A 412 9.06 -12.90 -1.01
N PHE A 413 9.82 -13.97 -0.75
CA PHE A 413 9.28 -15.34 -0.73
C PHE A 413 8.49 -15.63 0.55
N ALA A 414 9.01 -15.18 1.69
CA ALA A 414 8.33 -15.31 2.98
C ALA A 414 7.00 -14.54 2.98
N GLU A 415 7.02 -13.29 2.47
CA GLU A 415 5.81 -12.47 2.33
C GLU A 415 4.85 -13.06 1.30
N GLY A 416 5.34 -13.59 0.18
CA GLY A 416 4.51 -14.28 -0.81
C GLY A 416 3.85 -15.54 -0.27
N LEU A 417 4.58 -16.34 0.52
CA LEU A 417 4.02 -17.51 1.19
C LEU A 417 2.98 -17.10 2.25
N ARG A 418 3.32 -16.12 3.09
CA ARG A 418 2.39 -15.56 4.06
C ARG A 418 1.12 -15.08 3.37
N TYR A 419 1.26 -14.28 2.31
CA TYR A 419 0.15 -13.81 1.52
C TYR A 419 -0.76 -14.95 1.03
N ALA A 420 -0.18 -16.00 0.44
CA ALA A 420 -0.94 -17.14 -0.05
C ALA A 420 -1.73 -17.84 1.08
N GLN A 421 -1.12 -17.97 2.26
CA GLN A 421 -1.76 -18.56 3.44
C GLN A 421 -2.83 -17.64 4.07
N GLU A 422 -2.74 -16.34 3.81
CA GLU A 422 -3.70 -15.32 4.28
C GLU A 422 -4.94 -15.17 3.40
N LEU A 423 -4.97 -15.83 2.25
CA LEU A 423 -6.10 -15.72 1.33
C LEU A 423 -7.36 -16.37 1.90
N SER A 424 -8.42 -15.59 2.04
CA SER A 424 -9.77 -16.12 2.27
C SER A 424 -10.30 -16.81 1.01
N ALA A 425 -11.32 -17.67 1.16
CA ALA A 425 -11.96 -18.33 0.03
C ALA A 425 -12.42 -17.35 -1.07
N LEU A 426 -12.98 -16.19 -0.68
CA LEU A 426 -13.40 -15.16 -1.63
C LEU A 426 -12.22 -14.58 -2.42
N ARG A 427 -11.07 -14.36 -1.78
CA ARG A 427 -9.85 -13.85 -2.41
C ARG A 427 -9.27 -14.89 -3.38
N VAL A 428 -9.29 -16.17 -3.01
CA VAL A 428 -8.89 -17.26 -3.92
C VAL A 428 -9.80 -17.31 -5.15
N ILE A 429 -11.13 -17.20 -4.96
CA ILE A 429 -12.09 -17.14 -6.07
C ILE A 429 -11.78 -15.95 -6.98
N SER A 430 -11.46 -14.79 -6.43
CA SER A 430 -11.06 -13.60 -7.20
C SER A 430 -9.84 -13.90 -8.09
N TRP A 431 -8.80 -14.57 -7.57
CA TRP A 431 -7.67 -15.02 -8.38
C TRP A 431 -8.09 -15.91 -9.55
N TRP A 432 -8.96 -16.88 -9.31
CA TRP A 432 -9.46 -17.77 -10.37
C TRP A 432 -10.23 -17.00 -11.44
N VAL A 433 -11.13 -16.12 -11.04
CA VAL A 433 -11.96 -15.32 -11.97
C VAL A 433 -11.08 -14.41 -12.84
N TRP A 434 -10.15 -13.68 -12.23
CA TRP A 434 -9.30 -12.75 -12.97
C TRP A 434 -8.32 -13.45 -13.90
N VAL A 435 -7.65 -14.51 -13.44
CA VAL A 435 -6.68 -15.25 -14.27
C VAL A 435 -7.37 -15.86 -15.47
N TRP A 436 -8.50 -16.53 -15.29
CA TRP A 436 -9.23 -17.12 -16.42
C TRP A 436 -9.94 -16.07 -17.27
N GLY A 437 -10.43 -14.99 -16.70
CA GLY A 437 -11.02 -13.86 -17.43
C GLY A 437 -9.99 -13.19 -18.35
N ILE A 438 -8.80 -12.87 -17.86
CA ILE A 438 -7.71 -12.29 -18.65
C ILE A 438 -7.23 -13.27 -19.71
N PHE A 439 -7.07 -14.55 -19.36
CA PHE A 439 -6.69 -15.59 -20.30
C PHE A 439 -7.73 -15.77 -21.43
N GLY A 440 -9.02 -15.79 -21.09
CA GLY A 440 -10.11 -15.85 -22.07
C GLY A 440 -10.11 -14.64 -23.01
N LEU A 441 -9.93 -13.44 -22.45
CA LEU A 441 -9.80 -12.21 -23.23
C LEU A 441 -8.57 -12.27 -24.17
N TRP A 442 -7.44 -12.79 -23.67
CA TRP A 442 -6.25 -13.01 -24.48
C TRP A 442 -6.54 -13.87 -25.70
N VAL A 443 -7.15 -15.04 -25.50
CA VAL A 443 -7.51 -15.96 -26.59
C VAL A 443 -8.48 -15.32 -27.58
N LEU A 444 -9.47 -14.56 -27.11
CA LEU A 444 -10.42 -13.84 -27.96
C LEU A 444 -9.73 -12.78 -28.83
N LEU A 445 -8.83 -12.00 -28.26
CA LEU A 445 -8.09 -10.95 -28.98
C LEU A 445 -7.18 -11.58 -30.04
N GLU A 446 -6.46 -12.65 -29.70
CA GLU A 446 -5.57 -13.33 -30.64
C GLU A 446 -6.34 -13.92 -31.82
N ARG A 447 -7.50 -14.53 -31.59
CA ARG A 447 -8.39 -15.03 -32.66
C ARG A 447 -8.92 -13.94 -33.59
N LYS A 448 -9.12 -12.74 -33.09
CA LYS A 448 -9.48 -11.57 -33.90
C LYS A 448 -8.27 -10.95 -34.61
N GLY A 449 -7.11 -11.61 -34.59
CA GLY A 449 -5.88 -11.13 -35.23
C GLY A 449 -5.25 -9.95 -34.50
N PHE A 450 -5.59 -9.77 -33.19
CA PHE A 450 -4.92 -8.78 -32.34
C PHE A 450 -3.68 -9.41 -31.71
N ARG A 451 -2.74 -8.57 -31.32
CA ARG A 451 -1.66 -8.95 -30.39
C ARG A 451 -2.12 -8.68 -28.96
N PRO A 452 -2.57 -9.70 -28.22
CA PRO A 452 -3.19 -9.48 -26.92
C PRO A 452 -2.25 -8.82 -25.94
N GLU A 453 -0.95 -9.17 -25.99
CA GLU A 453 0.09 -8.62 -25.15
C GLU A 453 0.20 -7.08 -25.28
N ASP A 454 0.13 -6.57 -26.50
CA ASP A 454 0.19 -5.13 -26.75
C ASP A 454 -1.07 -4.42 -26.22
N ILE A 455 -2.26 -4.98 -26.47
CA ILE A 455 -3.53 -4.36 -26.08
C ILE A 455 -3.70 -4.39 -24.57
N LEU A 456 -3.51 -5.55 -23.94
CA LEU A 456 -3.67 -5.69 -22.49
C LEU A 456 -2.67 -4.82 -21.74
N PHE A 457 -1.41 -4.83 -22.18
CA PHE A 457 -0.36 -4.00 -21.60
C PHE A 457 -0.68 -2.51 -21.69
N LEU A 458 -1.00 -2.02 -22.91
CA LEU A 458 -1.34 -0.62 -23.10
C LEU A 458 -2.62 -0.23 -22.36
N SER A 459 -3.61 -1.14 -22.26
CA SER A 459 -4.83 -0.89 -21.51
C SER A 459 -4.55 -0.75 -20.01
N VAL A 460 -3.70 -1.61 -19.43
CA VAL A 460 -3.30 -1.52 -18.02
C VAL A 460 -2.60 -0.18 -17.76
N ILE A 461 -1.63 0.21 -18.60
CA ILE A 461 -0.94 1.49 -18.45
C ILE A 461 -1.92 2.66 -18.58
N GLY A 462 -2.83 2.62 -19.56
CA GLY A 462 -3.81 3.68 -19.77
C GLY A 462 -4.79 3.84 -18.61
N LEU A 463 -5.34 2.74 -18.09
CA LEU A 463 -6.24 2.75 -16.94
C LEU A 463 -5.53 3.21 -15.67
N THR A 464 -4.29 2.75 -15.45
CA THR A 464 -3.49 3.21 -14.31
C THR A 464 -3.16 4.70 -14.44
N GLY A 465 -2.80 5.16 -15.64
CA GLY A 465 -2.58 6.58 -15.91
C GLY A 465 -3.81 7.44 -15.65
N LEU A 466 -4.99 6.98 -16.07
CA LEU A 466 -6.26 7.67 -15.79
C LEU A 466 -6.54 7.72 -14.29
N GLY A 467 -6.32 6.61 -13.57
CA GLY A 467 -6.45 6.57 -12.11
C GLY A 467 -5.53 7.58 -11.41
N LEU A 468 -4.28 7.70 -11.86
CA LEU A 468 -3.32 8.68 -11.34
C LEU A 468 -3.73 10.13 -11.67
N ILE A 469 -4.29 10.38 -12.86
CA ILE A 469 -4.84 11.71 -13.20
C ILE A 469 -5.95 12.10 -12.22
N ILE A 470 -6.90 11.19 -11.98
CA ILE A 470 -8.01 11.43 -11.03
C ILE A 470 -7.46 11.67 -9.61
N ALA A 471 -6.52 10.84 -9.16
CA ALA A 471 -5.91 10.98 -7.85
C ALA A 471 -5.13 12.30 -7.72
N GLY A 472 -4.39 12.71 -8.77
CA GLY A 472 -3.65 13.98 -8.79
C GLY A 472 -4.58 15.20 -8.68
N PHE A 473 -5.69 15.21 -9.41
CA PHE A 473 -6.69 16.27 -9.28
C PHE A 473 -7.34 16.29 -7.89
N SER A 474 -7.63 15.12 -7.31
CA SER A 474 -8.15 15.05 -5.94
C SER A 474 -7.17 15.64 -4.93
N GLN A 475 -5.88 15.32 -5.03
CA GLN A 475 -4.84 15.87 -4.14
C GLN A 475 -4.67 17.38 -4.30
N ILE A 476 -4.69 17.89 -5.55
CA ILE A 476 -4.64 19.34 -5.79
C ILE A 476 -5.86 20.03 -5.15
N GLY A 477 -7.06 19.42 -5.26
CA GLY A 477 -8.26 19.92 -4.62
C GLY A 477 -8.16 19.92 -3.09
N GLU A 478 -7.59 18.87 -2.50
CA GLU A 478 -7.36 18.79 -1.05
C GLU A 478 -6.30 19.78 -0.56
N ALA A 479 -5.33 20.13 -1.42
CA ALA A 479 -4.29 21.10 -1.11
C ALA A 479 -4.81 22.55 -1.12
N ALA A 480 -6.01 22.81 -1.63
CA ALA A 480 -6.58 24.14 -1.62
C ALA A 480 -6.80 24.62 -0.17
N GLY A 481 -6.15 25.74 0.18
CA GLY A 481 -6.19 26.29 1.55
C GLY A 481 -5.20 25.69 2.54
N THR A 482 -4.26 24.86 2.09
CA THR A 482 -3.18 24.34 2.96
C THR A 482 -2.06 25.37 3.13
N ALA A 483 -1.41 25.33 4.29
CA ALA A 483 -0.30 26.24 4.60
C ALA A 483 1.00 25.84 3.86
N THR A 484 1.11 24.58 3.41
CA THR A 484 2.31 24.04 2.79
C THR A 484 2.10 23.71 1.31
N PRO A 485 3.11 23.92 0.46
CA PRO A 485 3.01 23.61 -0.96
C PRO A 485 3.15 22.11 -1.27
N TYR A 486 3.53 21.29 -0.29
CA TYR A 486 3.86 19.89 -0.49
C TYR A 486 2.71 19.06 -1.08
N PRO A 487 1.47 19.09 -0.54
CA PRO A 487 0.36 18.33 -1.11
C PRO A 487 0.05 18.73 -2.55
N TYR A 488 0.15 20.03 -2.87
CA TYR A 488 -0.04 20.56 -4.21
C TYR A 488 1.02 20.03 -5.18
N HIS A 489 2.30 20.08 -4.80
CA HIS A 489 3.38 19.55 -5.62
C HIS A 489 3.22 18.05 -5.85
N MET A 490 2.84 17.28 -4.84
CA MET A 490 2.58 15.86 -4.99
C MET A 490 1.41 15.57 -5.92
N GLY A 491 0.34 16.37 -5.84
CA GLY A 491 -0.77 16.30 -6.78
C GLY A 491 -0.34 16.56 -8.23
N LEU A 492 0.49 17.59 -8.47
CA LEU A 492 1.05 17.89 -9.79
C LEU A 492 1.94 16.77 -10.33
N ILE A 493 2.81 16.20 -9.49
CA ILE A 493 3.67 15.06 -9.87
C ILE A 493 2.81 13.85 -10.25
N THR A 494 1.82 13.52 -9.43
CA THR A 494 0.89 12.42 -9.67
C THR A 494 0.14 12.61 -10.99
N LEU A 495 -0.36 13.82 -11.24
CA LEU A 495 -1.05 14.20 -12.47
C LEU A 495 -0.12 14.05 -13.70
N ALA A 496 1.12 14.54 -13.59
CA ALA A 496 2.10 14.48 -14.67
C ALA A 496 2.46 13.03 -15.03
N ILE A 497 2.71 12.18 -14.02
CA ILE A 497 2.99 10.75 -14.22
C ILE A 497 1.78 10.07 -14.90
N GLY A 498 0.57 10.36 -14.41
CA GLY A 498 -0.66 9.83 -14.99
C GLY A 498 -0.87 10.25 -16.44
N ALA A 499 -0.65 11.53 -16.77
CA ALA A 499 -0.78 12.06 -18.12
C ALA A 499 0.23 11.42 -19.09
N VAL A 500 1.48 11.25 -18.67
CA VAL A 500 2.51 10.54 -19.46
C VAL A 500 2.09 9.09 -19.70
N ALA A 501 1.67 8.37 -18.68
CA ALA A 501 1.24 6.98 -18.81
C ALA A 501 0.03 6.83 -19.77
N ALA A 502 -0.99 7.65 -19.59
CA ALA A 502 -2.16 7.67 -20.48
C ALA A 502 -1.78 8.04 -21.92
N GLY A 503 -0.93 9.04 -22.10
CA GLY A 503 -0.43 9.47 -23.42
C GLY A 503 0.37 8.39 -24.13
N CYS A 504 1.26 7.69 -23.43
CA CYS A 504 2.01 6.55 -23.95
C CYS A 504 1.06 5.40 -24.39
N SER A 505 0.03 5.12 -23.59
CA SER A 505 -0.98 4.12 -23.93
C SER A 505 -1.72 4.48 -25.21
N VAL A 506 -2.29 5.68 -25.29
CA VAL A 506 -3.04 6.16 -26.47
C VAL A 506 -2.17 6.15 -27.71
N SER A 507 -0.95 6.71 -27.61
CA SER A 507 0.00 6.75 -28.74
C SER A 507 0.37 5.35 -29.20
N GLY A 508 0.62 4.42 -28.29
CA GLY A 508 0.90 3.03 -28.58
C GLY A 508 -0.26 2.35 -29.32
N LEU A 509 -1.49 2.54 -28.87
CA LEU A 509 -2.69 1.98 -29.52
C LEU A 509 -2.91 2.56 -30.91
N LEU A 510 -2.70 3.87 -31.09
CA LEU A 510 -2.81 4.53 -32.39
C LEU A 510 -1.76 4.05 -33.40
N MET A 511 -0.50 3.89 -32.97
CA MET A 511 0.57 3.33 -33.81
C MET A 511 0.22 1.91 -34.26
N ARG A 512 -0.26 1.06 -33.37
CA ARG A 512 -0.68 -0.31 -33.70
C ARG A 512 -1.85 -0.34 -34.69
N ARG A 513 -2.79 0.60 -34.57
CA ARG A 513 -3.90 0.75 -35.51
C ARG A 513 -3.40 1.14 -36.89
N LYS A 514 -2.44 2.07 -37.01
CA LYS A 514 -1.83 2.48 -38.29
C LYS A 514 -1.06 1.34 -38.94
N GLU A 515 -0.23 0.60 -38.19
CA GLU A 515 0.49 -0.57 -38.69
C GLU A 515 -0.46 -1.60 -39.34
N ARG A 516 -1.61 -1.85 -38.70
CA ARG A 516 -2.62 -2.78 -39.24
C ARG A 516 -3.32 -2.26 -40.48
N ALA A 517 -3.64 -0.97 -40.51
CA ALA A 517 -4.24 -0.37 -41.71
C ALA A 517 -3.29 -0.46 -42.90
N GLY A 518 -2.00 -0.20 -42.70
CA GLY A 518 -0.96 -0.37 -43.71
C GLY A 518 -0.81 -1.81 -44.21
N LEU A 519 -0.82 -2.79 -43.29
CA LEU A 519 -0.74 -4.20 -43.67
C LEU A 519 -1.96 -4.67 -44.48
N ARG A 520 -3.18 -4.22 -44.12
CA ARG A 520 -4.39 -4.54 -44.89
C ARG A 520 -4.39 -3.92 -46.27
N SER A 521 -3.91 -2.69 -46.44
CA SER A 521 -3.80 -2.05 -47.75
C SER A 521 -2.79 -2.76 -48.62
N LEU A 522 -1.67 -3.22 -48.05
CA LEU A 522 -0.66 -3.99 -48.80
C LEU A 522 -1.20 -5.34 -49.29
N ASP A 523 -1.94 -6.03 -48.42
CA ASP A 523 -2.58 -7.32 -48.77
C ASP A 523 -3.62 -7.16 -49.88
N GLN A 524 -4.44 -6.10 -49.84
CA GLN A 524 -5.41 -5.78 -50.88
C GLN A 524 -4.73 -5.42 -52.21
N THR A 525 -3.57 -4.77 -52.17
CA THR A 525 -2.81 -4.42 -53.38
C THR A 525 -2.20 -5.69 -54.01
N LEU A 526 -1.62 -6.57 -53.19
CA LEU A 526 -1.06 -7.84 -53.66
C LEU A 526 -2.13 -8.76 -54.25
N HIS A 527 -3.34 -8.81 -53.69
CA HIS A 527 -4.44 -9.59 -54.27
C HIS A 527 -4.96 -9.01 -55.60
N LYS A 528 -4.82 -7.72 -55.83
CA LYS A 528 -5.19 -7.10 -57.11
C LYS A 528 -4.15 -7.30 -58.20
N GLU A 529 -2.89 -7.50 -57.87
CA GLU A 529 -1.81 -7.72 -58.84
C GLU A 529 -1.65 -9.20 -59.24
N VAL A 530 -2.19 -10.13 -58.47
CA VAL A 530 -2.07 -11.58 -58.69
C VAL A 530 -3.34 -12.18 -59.32
N GLY A 531 -4.47 -11.46 -59.31
CA GLY A 531 -5.73 -11.86 -59.98
C GLY A 531 -5.93 -11.16 -61.32
#